data_bc0143ec4ed0907934aba478f2f25a8f
#
_entry.id   bc0143ec4ed0907934aba478f2f25a8f
#
_cell.length_a   1.000
_cell.length_b   1.000
_cell.length_c   1.000
_cell.angle_alpha   90.00
_cell.angle_beta   90.00
_cell.angle_gamma   90.00
#
_symmetry.space_group_name_H-M   'P 1'
#
loop_
_entity.id
_entity.type
_entity.pdbx_description
1 polymer ?
#
loop_
_entity_poly.entity_id
_entity_poly.type
_entity_poly.pdbx_seq_one_letter_code
_entity_poly.pdbx_strand_id
1 'polypeptide(L)'
;HMAMVTTETDVASLRKQLAGTAPGQSEPLQQQRVEAEDLSAFGRGYRIREDRFSYSFNPTLSQSLGGPEDFYMFQLGLMSSARYWFTDHLLLDGGIFTNIYNKYDKFKSSLLPADSTLPRVRTHIRDYVRNDVYLNNLQANYFADLGNGFYGQVYGGYLETMYAGVGSELLYRPLDASWALGVDVNYVKQRDWDNMMRFTDYSTPTGFVTAYWNPPTLNGVLMKL
;
A
#
# COMPACT_ATOMS: atom_id res chain seq x y z
N HIS A 1 -1.91 6.11 -11.75
CA HIS A 1 -2.88 7.16 -11.36
C HIS A 1 -3.67 7.56 -12.59
N MET A 2 -4.94 7.17 -12.69
CA MET A 2 -5.84 7.82 -13.64
C MET A 2 -6.10 9.23 -13.16
N ALA A 3 -6.13 10.23 -14.05
CA ALA A 3 -6.66 11.54 -13.72
C ALA A 3 -8.17 11.37 -13.55
N MET A 4 -8.63 11.31 -12.31
CA MET A 4 -10.03 11.06 -11.97
C MET A 4 -10.81 12.34 -11.75
N VAL A 5 -10.14 13.48 -11.68
CA VAL A 5 -10.74 14.80 -11.47
C VAL A 5 -9.98 15.81 -12.30
N THR A 6 -10.69 16.58 -13.11
CA THR A 6 -10.17 17.75 -13.82
C THR A 6 -10.70 18.99 -13.13
N THR A 7 -9.83 19.95 -12.87
CA THR A 7 -10.21 21.23 -12.31
C THR A 7 -9.92 22.28 -13.36
N GLU A 8 -10.94 22.97 -13.84
CA GLU A 8 -10.79 24.11 -14.72
C GLU A 8 -10.73 25.40 -13.88
N THR A 9 -9.71 26.19 -14.09
CA THR A 9 -9.61 27.52 -13.48
C THR A 9 -8.94 28.49 -14.46
N ASP A 10 -9.35 29.73 -14.42
CA ASP A 10 -8.68 30.78 -15.18
C ASP A 10 -7.27 31.02 -14.65
N VAL A 11 -6.29 31.09 -15.56
CA VAL A 11 -4.87 31.26 -15.22
C VAL A 11 -4.63 32.58 -14.45
N ALA A 12 -5.43 33.61 -14.72
CA ALA A 12 -5.33 34.89 -14.00
C ALA A 12 -5.81 34.75 -12.54
N SER A 13 -6.86 33.99 -12.29
CA SER A 13 -7.39 33.70 -10.97
C SER A 13 -6.41 32.81 -10.18
N LEU A 14 -5.81 31.81 -10.81
CA LEU A 14 -4.80 30.96 -10.19
C LEU A 14 -3.55 31.78 -9.79
N ARG A 15 -3.06 32.67 -10.64
CA ARG A 15 -1.93 33.54 -10.33
C ARG A 15 -2.22 34.47 -9.16
N LYS A 16 -3.44 35.03 -9.06
CA LYS A 16 -3.84 35.86 -7.92
C LYS A 16 -3.89 35.09 -6.62
N GLN A 17 -4.39 33.85 -6.65
CA GLN A 17 -4.41 32.96 -5.48
C GLN A 17 -2.99 32.58 -5.01
N LEU A 18 -2.10 32.24 -5.94
CA LEU A 18 -0.70 31.91 -5.65
C LEU A 18 0.11 33.13 -5.17
N ALA A 19 -0.24 34.31 -5.60
CA ALA A 19 0.41 35.56 -5.17
C ALA A 19 -0.06 36.08 -3.80
N GLY A 20 -1.02 35.39 -3.15
CA GLY A 20 -1.51 35.78 -1.82
C GLY A 20 -2.28 37.13 -1.78
N THR A 21 -2.70 37.68 -2.93
CA THR A 21 -3.27 39.02 -3.04
C THR A 21 -4.80 39.06 -2.96
N ALA A 22 -5.48 37.95 -2.63
CA ALA A 22 -6.93 37.93 -2.52
C ALA A 22 -7.37 37.49 -1.11
N PRO A 23 -7.60 38.40 -0.15
CA PRO A 23 -8.34 38.05 1.05
C PRO A 23 -9.84 37.94 0.68
N GLY A 24 -10.40 36.75 0.73
CA GLY A 24 -11.80 36.59 1.03
C GLY A 24 -12.80 36.22 -0.05
N GLN A 25 -12.42 35.96 -1.30
CA GLN A 25 -13.33 35.37 -2.29
C GLN A 25 -12.52 34.41 -3.21
N SER A 26 -12.23 33.22 -2.73
CA SER A 26 -11.92 32.13 -3.62
C SER A 26 -13.25 31.67 -4.22
N GLU A 27 -13.49 31.92 -5.50
CA GLU A 27 -14.50 31.15 -6.21
C GLU A 27 -14.18 29.67 -6.01
N PRO A 28 -15.16 28.87 -5.57
CA PRO A 28 -14.93 27.44 -5.39
C PRO A 28 -14.47 26.87 -6.73
N LEU A 29 -13.29 26.24 -6.74
CA LEU A 29 -12.81 25.50 -7.89
C LEU A 29 -13.90 24.47 -8.24
N GLN A 30 -14.52 24.63 -9.40
CA GLN A 30 -15.52 23.66 -9.86
C GLN A 30 -14.78 22.37 -10.21
N GLN A 31 -14.96 21.38 -9.37
CA GLN A 31 -14.46 20.03 -9.63
C GLN A 31 -15.54 19.28 -10.41
N GLN A 32 -15.20 18.88 -11.61
CA GLN A 32 -16.08 18.08 -12.46
C GLN A 32 -15.42 16.73 -12.74
N ARG A 33 -16.19 15.65 -12.60
CA ARG A 33 -15.75 14.34 -13.06
C ARG A 33 -15.82 14.34 -14.58
N VAL A 34 -14.69 14.04 -15.24
CA VAL A 34 -14.60 13.98 -16.69
C VAL A 34 -14.57 12.53 -17.13
N GLU A 35 -15.44 12.15 -18.05
CA GLU A 35 -15.43 10.83 -18.68
C GLU A 35 -14.15 10.65 -19.52
N ALA A 36 -13.70 9.39 -19.68
CA ALA A 36 -12.42 9.10 -20.33
C ALA A 36 -12.33 9.60 -21.78
N GLU A 37 -13.47 9.77 -22.46
CA GLU A 37 -13.55 10.29 -23.83
C GLU A 37 -13.26 11.81 -23.89
N ASP A 38 -13.66 12.57 -22.88
CA ASP A 38 -13.43 14.01 -22.80
C ASP A 38 -11.96 14.33 -22.48
N LEU A 39 -11.25 13.41 -21.83
CA LEU A 39 -9.81 13.53 -21.58
C LEU A 39 -8.98 13.47 -22.85
N SER A 40 -9.52 12.96 -23.96
CA SER A 40 -8.82 12.87 -25.24
C SER A 40 -8.48 14.23 -25.84
N ALA A 41 -9.24 15.27 -25.53
CA ALA A 41 -8.99 16.66 -25.96
C ALA A 41 -7.89 17.33 -25.10
N PHE A 42 -7.83 17.06 -23.81
CA PHE A 42 -6.82 17.56 -22.87
C PHE A 42 -5.54 16.72 -22.91
N GLY A 43 -5.63 15.43 -23.20
CA GLY A 43 -4.58 14.44 -22.94
C GLY A 43 -3.52 14.29 -24.01
N ARG A 44 -3.58 15.02 -25.13
CA ARG A 44 -2.52 14.89 -26.15
C ARG A 44 -1.15 15.44 -25.74
N GLY A 45 -1.03 16.10 -24.61
CA GLY A 45 0.21 16.61 -24.07
C GLY A 45 0.60 16.06 -22.68
N TYR A 46 -0.29 15.36 -21.98
CA TYR A 46 -0.05 14.87 -20.62
C TYR A 46 -0.04 13.36 -20.57
N ARG A 47 1.13 12.76 -20.62
CA ARG A 47 1.29 11.35 -20.19
C ARG A 47 1.36 11.35 -18.68
N ILE A 48 0.31 10.90 -18.02
CA ILE A 48 0.23 10.74 -16.56
C ILE A 48 1.26 9.72 -16.06
N ARG A 49 1.75 8.86 -16.95
CA ARG A 49 2.79 7.88 -16.67
C ARG A 49 3.71 7.73 -17.87
N GLU A 50 4.89 8.32 -17.75
CA GLU A 50 5.93 8.17 -18.77
C GLU A 50 6.62 6.80 -18.64
N ASP A 51 6.86 6.34 -17.41
CA ASP A 51 7.57 5.10 -17.13
C ASP A 51 6.62 3.99 -16.65
N ARG A 52 6.55 2.91 -17.40
CA ARG A 52 5.85 1.68 -16.99
C ARG A 52 6.64 0.86 -15.97
N PHE A 53 7.94 1.06 -15.91
CA PHE A 53 8.84 0.37 -15.01
C PHE A 53 9.44 1.35 -14.00
N SER A 54 9.42 0.97 -12.73
CA SER A 54 10.10 1.69 -11.68
C SER A 54 10.79 0.71 -10.72
N TYR A 55 11.92 1.13 -10.18
CA TYR A 55 12.65 0.36 -9.18
C TYR A 55 13.15 1.27 -8.07
N SER A 56 13.42 0.69 -6.91
CA SER A 56 13.99 1.41 -5.78
C SER A 56 14.87 0.50 -4.93
N PHE A 57 15.88 1.11 -4.29
CA PHE A 57 16.76 0.49 -3.33
C PHE A 57 16.72 1.31 -2.05
N ASN A 58 16.23 0.73 -0.97
CA ASN A 58 16.01 1.43 0.29
C ASN A 58 16.75 0.71 1.42
N PRO A 59 17.76 1.33 2.06
CA PRO A 59 18.27 0.84 3.34
C PRO A 59 17.12 0.77 4.34
N THR A 60 16.94 -0.37 4.98
CA THR A 60 15.79 -0.62 5.87
C THR A 60 16.29 -1.15 7.20
N LEU A 61 15.83 -0.50 8.29
CA LEU A 61 16.05 -0.94 9.65
C LEU A 61 14.70 -1.37 10.24
N SER A 62 14.54 -2.67 10.47
CA SER A 62 13.40 -3.24 11.17
C SER A 62 13.77 -3.44 12.64
N GLN A 63 12.92 -2.98 13.56
CA GLN A 63 13.18 -2.99 14.98
C GLN A 63 12.01 -3.61 15.73
N SER A 64 12.32 -4.35 16.80
CA SER A 64 11.35 -4.86 17.78
C SER A 64 11.86 -4.61 19.18
N LEU A 65 11.00 -4.00 20.01
CA LEU A 65 11.29 -3.66 21.39
C LEU A 65 10.41 -4.47 22.34
N GLY A 66 10.94 -4.81 23.51
CA GLY A 66 10.16 -5.43 24.58
C GLY A 66 9.95 -6.93 24.44
N GLY A 67 10.81 -7.64 23.71
CA GLY A 67 10.80 -9.10 23.70
C GLY A 67 11.19 -9.71 25.05
N PRO A 68 10.65 -10.89 25.41
CA PRO A 68 10.94 -11.51 26.70
C PRO A 68 12.39 -12.00 26.84
N GLU A 69 13.11 -12.17 25.76
CA GLU A 69 14.45 -12.75 25.72
C GLU A 69 15.55 -11.76 25.35
N ASP A 70 15.23 -10.74 24.57
CA ASP A 70 16.10 -9.60 24.25
C ASP A 70 15.22 -8.36 24.13
N PHE A 71 15.56 -7.32 24.88
CA PHE A 71 14.80 -6.08 24.91
C PHE A 71 14.80 -5.38 23.56
N TYR A 72 15.90 -5.54 22.79
CA TYR A 72 16.05 -4.88 21.48
C TYR A 72 16.57 -5.86 20.41
N MET A 73 15.72 -6.13 19.47
CA MET A 73 16.04 -6.91 18.28
C MET A 73 15.93 -6.04 17.05
N PHE A 74 16.84 -6.19 16.12
CA PHE A 74 16.80 -5.44 14.87
C PHE A 74 17.40 -6.22 13.71
N GLN A 75 17.00 -5.80 12.53
CA GLN A 75 17.47 -6.28 11.25
C GLN A 75 17.81 -5.05 10.39
N LEU A 76 19.01 -4.98 9.89
CA LEU A 76 19.47 -3.99 8.92
C LEU A 76 19.66 -4.66 7.57
N GLY A 77 19.08 -4.10 6.54
CA GLY A 77 19.20 -4.67 5.20
C GLY A 77 18.89 -3.67 4.10
N LEU A 78 18.84 -4.19 2.89
CA LEU A 78 18.48 -3.47 1.69
C LEU A 78 17.17 -4.04 1.11
N MET A 79 16.15 -3.20 1.03
CA MET A 79 14.91 -3.52 0.30
C MET A 79 15.07 -3.08 -1.15
N SER A 80 15.12 -4.06 -2.05
CA SER A 80 15.14 -3.86 -3.51
C SER A 80 13.73 -4.13 -4.04
N SER A 81 13.08 -3.12 -4.61
CA SER A 81 11.71 -3.23 -5.13
C SER A 81 11.63 -2.84 -6.59
N ALA A 82 10.76 -3.52 -7.33
CA ALA A 82 10.47 -3.23 -8.72
C ALA A 82 8.95 -3.25 -8.95
N ARG A 83 8.48 -2.38 -9.86
CA ARG A 83 7.09 -2.27 -10.27
C ARG A 83 7.01 -2.19 -11.77
N TYR A 84 6.06 -2.92 -12.35
CA TYR A 84 5.80 -2.89 -13.77
C TYR A 84 4.30 -2.77 -14.05
N TRP A 85 3.92 -1.73 -14.78
CA TRP A 85 2.56 -1.53 -15.24
C TRP A 85 2.35 -2.13 -16.63
N PHE A 86 1.60 -3.21 -16.69
CA PHE A 86 1.21 -3.82 -17.97
C PHE A 86 0.20 -2.94 -18.71
N THR A 87 -0.76 -2.41 -17.96
CA THR A 87 -1.79 -1.48 -18.43
C THR A 87 -1.95 -0.37 -17.37
N ASP A 88 -2.85 0.58 -17.62
CA ASP A 88 -3.18 1.62 -16.63
C ASP A 88 -3.89 1.06 -15.39
N HIS A 89 -4.40 -0.17 -15.50
CA HIS A 89 -5.14 -0.86 -14.45
C HIS A 89 -4.37 -2.00 -13.80
N LEU A 90 -3.40 -2.62 -14.51
CA LEU A 90 -2.71 -3.83 -14.06
C LEU A 90 -1.26 -3.52 -13.71
N LEU A 91 -0.93 -3.68 -12.44
CA LEU A 91 0.38 -3.53 -11.84
C LEU A 91 0.90 -4.88 -11.36
N LEU A 92 2.14 -5.21 -11.68
CA LEU A 92 2.93 -6.21 -10.98
C LEU A 92 3.95 -5.48 -10.11
N ASP A 93 3.99 -5.80 -8.83
CA ASP A 93 5.03 -5.29 -7.93
C ASP A 93 5.70 -6.42 -7.16
N GLY A 94 6.99 -6.23 -6.85
CA GLY A 94 7.76 -7.21 -6.11
C GLY A 94 8.92 -6.57 -5.37
N GLY A 95 9.31 -7.23 -4.28
CA GLY A 95 10.40 -6.79 -3.43
C GLY A 95 11.21 -7.95 -2.87
N ILE A 96 12.53 -7.78 -2.86
CA ILE A 96 13.50 -8.69 -2.28
C ILE A 96 14.22 -7.95 -1.16
N PHE A 97 14.34 -8.60 -0.02
CA PHE A 97 15.12 -8.08 1.09
C PHE A 97 16.46 -8.82 1.18
N THR A 98 17.55 -8.05 1.27
CA THR A 98 18.90 -8.56 1.49
C THR A 98 19.38 -8.15 2.87
N ASN A 99 19.66 -9.14 3.73
CA ASN A 99 20.17 -8.93 5.07
C ASN A 99 21.63 -8.47 5.02
N ILE A 100 21.95 -7.41 5.75
CA ILE A 100 23.33 -6.97 6.04
C ILE A 100 23.68 -7.37 7.46
N TYR A 101 22.77 -7.19 8.40
CA TYR A 101 22.93 -7.58 9.79
C TYR A 101 21.57 -7.98 10.38
N ASN A 102 21.54 -9.10 11.10
CA ASN A 102 20.32 -9.63 11.68
C ASN A 102 20.57 -10.10 13.11
N LYS A 103 19.80 -9.57 14.07
CA LYS A 103 19.85 -9.94 15.49
C LYS A 103 18.65 -10.80 15.93
N TYR A 104 17.78 -11.18 15.00
CA TYR A 104 16.62 -12.03 15.29
C TYR A 104 16.98 -13.50 15.58
N ASP A 105 18.22 -13.91 15.36
CA ASP A 105 18.77 -15.23 15.74
C ASP A 105 18.63 -15.49 17.26
N LYS A 106 18.63 -14.42 18.07
CA LYS A 106 18.45 -14.47 19.52
C LYS A 106 17.02 -14.65 19.98
N PHE A 107 16.05 -14.51 19.06
CA PHE A 107 14.64 -14.70 19.36
C PHE A 107 14.30 -16.18 19.53
N LYS A 108 14.12 -16.63 20.78
CA LYS A 108 13.85 -18.03 21.14
C LYS A 108 12.38 -18.34 21.36
N SER A 109 11.52 -17.32 21.46
CA SER A 109 10.10 -17.46 21.78
C SER A 109 9.25 -18.04 20.63
N SER A 110 9.89 -18.58 19.57
CA SER A 110 9.22 -19.44 18.59
C SER A 110 8.80 -20.78 19.17
N LEU A 111 9.28 -21.12 20.36
CA LEU A 111 8.84 -22.32 21.08
C LEU A 111 7.51 -22.01 21.75
N LEU A 112 6.42 -22.39 21.09
CA LEU A 112 5.09 -22.40 21.68
C LEU A 112 5.04 -23.42 22.81
N PRO A 113 4.37 -23.12 23.94
CA PRO A 113 3.92 -24.17 24.82
C PRO A 113 3.15 -25.21 24.01
N ALA A 114 3.45 -26.48 24.22
CA ALA A 114 2.86 -27.60 23.46
C ALA A 114 1.33 -27.66 23.53
N ASP A 115 0.73 -26.95 24.49
CA ASP A 115 -0.71 -26.86 24.77
C ASP A 115 -1.40 -25.61 24.20
N SER A 116 -0.67 -24.74 23.49
CA SER A 116 -1.26 -23.52 22.93
C SER A 116 -2.15 -23.85 21.73
N THR A 117 -3.45 -23.61 21.88
CA THR A 117 -4.46 -23.73 20.82
C THR A 117 -4.64 -22.46 20.00
N LEU A 118 -3.98 -21.34 20.38
CA LEU A 118 -4.12 -20.06 19.71
C LEU A 118 -3.25 -20.01 18.44
N PRO A 119 -3.83 -19.71 17.27
CA PRO A 119 -3.04 -19.48 16.07
C PRO A 119 -2.15 -18.25 16.26
N ARG A 120 -0.86 -18.43 16.11
CA ARG A 120 0.12 -17.35 16.27
C ARG A 120 0.66 -16.96 14.90
N VAL A 121 0.13 -15.88 14.38
CA VAL A 121 0.39 -15.38 13.02
C VAL A 121 1.88 -15.08 12.79
N ARG A 122 2.61 -14.61 13.81
CA ARG A 122 3.99 -14.13 13.69
C ARG A 122 5.02 -14.94 14.46
N THR A 123 4.66 -16.10 14.96
CA THR A 123 5.56 -16.93 15.78
C THR A 123 6.86 -17.30 15.07
N HIS A 124 6.77 -17.61 13.77
CA HIS A 124 7.90 -18.04 12.97
C HIS A 124 8.65 -16.90 12.26
N ILE A 125 8.43 -15.65 12.64
CA ILE A 125 9.07 -14.49 11.96
C ILE A 125 10.60 -14.65 11.86
N ARG A 126 11.24 -15.18 12.91
CA ARG A 126 12.67 -15.46 12.92
C ARG A 126 13.09 -16.36 11.76
N ASP A 127 12.33 -17.43 11.52
CA ASP A 127 12.66 -18.44 10.52
C ASP A 127 12.60 -17.85 9.11
N TYR A 128 11.68 -16.91 8.86
CA TYR A 128 11.59 -16.20 7.57
C TYR A 128 12.73 -15.19 7.36
N VAL A 129 13.11 -14.45 8.41
CA VAL A 129 14.08 -13.35 8.29
C VAL A 129 15.53 -13.76 8.50
N ARG A 130 15.79 -15.04 8.82
CA ARG A 130 17.15 -15.55 9.03
C ARG A 130 17.95 -15.69 7.73
N ASN A 131 17.29 -15.79 6.58
CA ASN A 131 17.95 -15.97 5.30
C ASN A 131 18.65 -14.67 4.88
N ASP A 132 19.82 -14.80 4.24
CA ASP A 132 20.57 -13.65 3.74
C ASP A 132 19.78 -12.86 2.70
N VAL A 133 19.00 -13.56 1.87
CA VAL A 133 18.11 -12.97 0.88
C VAL A 133 16.75 -13.67 0.92
N TYR A 134 15.67 -12.90 0.96
CA TYR A 134 14.32 -13.46 0.90
C TYR A 134 13.36 -12.60 0.10
N LEU A 135 12.35 -13.27 -0.48
CA LEU A 135 11.26 -12.62 -1.20
C LEU A 135 10.30 -11.96 -0.21
N ASN A 136 10.28 -10.63 -0.20
CA ASN A 136 9.38 -9.86 0.65
C ASN A 136 7.94 -9.94 0.14
N ASN A 137 7.73 -9.57 -1.11
CA ASN A 137 6.42 -9.67 -1.79
C ASN A 137 6.61 -9.89 -3.29
N LEU A 138 5.59 -10.45 -3.94
CA LEU A 138 5.43 -10.48 -5.40
C LEU A 138 3.96 -10.63 -5.70
N GLN A 139 3.29 -9.56 -6.13
CA GLN A 139 1.84 -9.53 -6.30
C GLN A 139 1.42 -8.81 -7.57
N ALA A 140 0.31 -9.26 -8.14
CA ALA A 140 -0.40 -8.57 -9.20
C ALA A 140 -1.60 -7.83 -8.60
N ASN A 141 -1.81 -6.58 -9.07
CA ASN A 141 -2.87 -5.69 -8.60
C ASN A 141 -3.65 -5.18 -9.80
N TYR A 142 -4.97 -5.31 -9.75
CA TYR A 142 -5.86 -4.73 -10.75
C TYR A 142 -6.74 -3.67 -10.09
N PHE A 143 -6.72 -2.46 -10.66
CA PHE A 143 -7.46 -1.29 -10.17
C PHE A 143 -8.59 -0.95 -11.13
N ALA A 144 -9.74 -0.58 -10.58
CA ALA A 144 -10.91 -0.17 -11.35
C ALA A 144 -11.55 1.09 -10.76
N ASP A 145 -11.91 2.03 -11.60
CA ASP A 145 -12.86 3.09 -11.27
C ASP A 145 -14.27 2.57 -11.56
N LEU A 146 -15.09 2.41 -10.52
CA LEU A 146 -16.44 1.87 -10.60
C LEU A 146 -17.51 2.96 -10.76
N GLY A 147 -17.08 4.21 -10.82
CA GLY A 147 -17.99 5.34 -10.92
C GLY A 147 -18.52 5.85 -9.59
N ASN A 148 -19.12 7.03 -9.58
CA ASN A 148 -19.80 7.65 -8.44
C ASN A 148 -18.96 7.73 -7.14
N GLY A 149 -17.61 7.84 -7.26
CA GLY A 149 -16.71 7.88 -6.13
C GLY A 149 -16.33 6.51 -5.57
N PHE A 150 -16.71 5.40 -6.23
CA PHE A 150 -16.29 4.05 -5.88
C PHE A 150 -15.06 3.64 -6.69
N TYR A 151 -14.07 3.08 -6.00
CA TYR A 151 -12.85 2.54 -6.56
C TYR A 151 -12.63 1.13 -6.04
N GLY A 152 -12.32 0.21 -6.93
CA GLY A 152 -12.07 -1.19 -6.61
C GLY A 152 -10.64 -1.58 -6.86
N GLN A 153 -10.13 -2.49 -6.05
CA GLN A 153 -8.88 -3.18 -6.27
C GLN A 153 -9.06 -4.66 -6.01
N VAL A 154 -8.49 -5.50 -6.87
CA VAL A 154 -8.27 -6.92 -6.59
C VAL A 154 -6.80 -7.22 -6.75
N TYR A 155 -6.28 -8.09 -5.90
CA TYR A 155 -4.86 -8.42 -5.91
C TYR A 155 -4.62 -9.86 -5.48
N GLY A 156 -3.45 -10.38 -5.85
CA GLY A 156 -3.06 -11.72 -5.46
C GLY A 156 -1.59 -12.00 -5.73
N GLY A 157 -1.06 -12.96 -4.99
CA GLY A 157 0.32 -13.38 -5.05
C GLY A 157 0.95 -13.54 -3.67
N TYR A 158 2.25 -13.35 -3.58
CA TYR A 158 2.99 -13.29 -2.32
C TYR A 158 2.85 -11.88 -1.74
N LEU A 159 1.90 -11.70 -0.81
CA LEU A 159 1.49 -10.39 -0.30
C LEU A 159 2.52 -9.80 0.67
N GLU A 160 3.14 -10.68 1.44
CA GLU A 160 4.22 -10.34 2.36
C GLU A 160 5.20 -11.52 2.54
N THR A 161 6.21 -11.33 3.37
CA THR A 161 7.23 -12.35 3.64
C THR A 161 6.62 -13.67 4.14
N MET A 162 5.59 -13.62 4.98
CA MET A 162 5.00 -14.79 5.64
C MET A 162 3.74 -15.31 4.95
N TYR A 163 3.04 -14.50 4.16
CA TYR A 163 1.73 -14.84 3.61
C TYR A 163 1.61 -14.55 2.13
N ALA A 164 0.96 -15.47 1.44
CA ALA A 164 0.47 -15.29 0.08
C ALA A 164 -1.04 -15.47 0.08
N GLY A 165 -1.71 -14.91 -0.92
CA GLY A 165 -3.16 -15.01 -0.99
C GLY A 165 -3.76 -14.13 -2.06
N VAL A 166 -5.05 -13.93 -1.91
CA VAL A 166 -5.84 -13.03 -2.76
C VAL A 166 -6.64 -12.08 -1.88
N GLY A 167 -6.89 -10.88 -2.37
CA GLY A 167 -7.68 -9.90 -1.66
C GLY A 167 -8.41 -8.96 -2.60
N SER A 168 -9.34 -8.24 -2.04
CA SER A 168 -10.06 -7.17 -2.73
C SER A 168 -10.31 -6.01 -1.77
N GLU A 169 -10.26 -4.80 -2.30
CA GLU A 169 -10.58 -3.57 -1.60
C GLU A 169 -11.64 -2.79 -2.37
N LEU A 170 -12.60 -2.22 -1.66
CA LEU A 170 -13.55 -1.26 -2.16
C LEU A 170 -13.39 0.04 -1.37
N LEU A 171 -13.06 1.12 -2.06
CA LEU A 171 -12.96 2.46 -1.51
C LEU A 171 -14.13 3.30 -2.00
N TYR A 172 -14.83 3.96 -1.09
CA TYR A 172 -15.80 4.99 -1.39
C TYR A 172 -15.24 6.36 -1.00
N ARG A 173 -15.05 7.22 -1.97
CA ARG A 173 -14.58 8.59 -1.81
C ARG A 173 -15.45 9.53 -2.63
N PRO A 174 -16.45 10.20 -2.01
CA PRO A 174 -17.26 11.22 -2.68
C PRO A 174 -16.39 12.38 -3.19
N LEU A 175 -16.79 13.00 -4.30
CA LEU A 175 -15.98 13.98 -5.00
C LEU A 175 -15.58 15.18 -4.12
N ASP A 176 -16.52 15.74 -3.38
CA ASP A 176 -16.29 16.95 -2.57
C ASP A 176 -16.16 16.66 -1.07
N ALA A 177 -15.96 15.40 -0.70
CA ALA A 177 -15.84 15.00 0.69
C ALA A 177 -14.41 15.07 1.20
N SER A 178 -14.26 15.54 2.43
CA SER A 178 -13.01 15.49 3.17
C SER A 178 -12.76 14.11 3.81
N TRP A 179 -13.55 13.10 3.46
CA TRP A 179 -13.46 11.75 4.01
C TRP A 179 -13.57 10.68 2.92
N ALA A 180 -13.10 9.50 3.24
CA ALA A 180 -13.31 8.30 2.45
C ALA A 180 -13.45 7.09 3.37
N LEU A 181 -14.12 6.04 2.88
CA LEU A 181 -14.30 4.78 3.59
C LEU A 181 -13.81 3.63 2.72
N GLY A 182 -12.94 2.80 3.25
CA GLY A 182 -12.41 1.60 2.61
C GLY A 182 -12.83 0.34 3.34
N VAL A 183 -13.12 -0.72 2.58
CA VAL A 183 -13.31 -2.08 3.09
C VAL A 183 -12.37 -2.99 2.33
N ASP A 184 -11.55 -3.73 3.05
CA ASP A 184 -10.59 -4.69 2.53
C ASP A 184 -10.89 -6.08 3.07
N VAL A 185 -10.85 -7.09 2.20
CA VAL A 185 -11.03 -8.49 2.57
C VAL A 185 -9.98 -9.35 1.87
N ASN A 186 -9.40 -10.28 2.63
CA ASN A 186 -8.33 -11.14 2.16
C ASN A 186 -8.59 -12.59 2.56
N TYR A 187 -8.12 -13.51 1.74
CA TYR A 187 -7.90 -14.89 2.10
C TYR A 187 -6.42 -15.22 1.90
N VAL A 188 -5.74 -15.50 3.01
CA VAL A 188 -4.29 -15.70 3.01
C VAL A 188 -3.92 -17.09 3.49
N LYS A 189 -2.82 -17.61 2.95
CA LYS A 189 -2.19 -18.86 3.33
C LYS A 189 -0.74 -18.60 3.72
N GLN A 190 -0.31 -19.25 4.80
CA GLN A 190 1.05 -19.07 5.30
C GLN A 190 2.04 -19.76 4.36
N ARG A 191 3.11 -19.05 4.02
CA ARG A 191 4.25 -19.58 3.25
C ARG A 191 5.09 -20.47 4.17
N ASP A 192 5.78 -21.42 3.60
CA ASP A 192 6.77 -22.22 4.32
C ASP A 192 8.05 -21.38 4.49
N TRP A 193 8.65 -21.44 5.67
CA TRP A 193 9.89 -20.68 5.99
C TRP A 193 11.16 -21.33 5.45
N ASP A 194 11.18 -22.65 5.24
CA ASP A 194 12.32 -23.37 4.64
C ASP A 194 12.28 -23.31 3.12
N ASN A 195 11.07 -23.29 2.53
CA ASN A 195 10.87 -23.10 1.10
C ASN A 195 9.76 -22.09 0.83
N MET A 196 10.13 -20.84 0.61
CA MET A 196 9.20 -19.73 0.45
C MET A 196 8.22 -19.87 -0.74
N MET A 197 8.41 -20.85 -1.63
CA MET A 197 7.47 -21.16 -2.70
C MET A 197 6.43 -22.19 -2.29
N ARG A 198 6.58 -22.84 -1.14
CA ARG A 198 5.61 -23.76 -0.57
C ARG A 198 4.73 -23.08 0.47
N PHE A 199 3.70 -23.80 0.90
CA PHE A 199 2.71 -23.34 1.86
C PHE A 199 2.58 -24.33 3.00
N THR A 200 2.34 -23.82 4.20
CA THR A 200 1.90 -24.60 5.35
C THR A 200 0.39 -24.89 5.24
N ASP A 201 -0.16 -25.63 6.19
CA ASP A 201 -1.61 -25.89 6.23
C ASP A 201 -2.42 -24.74 6.83
N TYR A 202 -1.75 -23.70 7.35
CA TYR A 202 -2.44 -22.56 7.95
C TYR A 202 -2.95 -21.57 6.91
N SER A 203 -4.24 -21.30 6.95
CA SER A 203 -4.90 -20.27 6.16
C SER A 203 -5.97 -19.55 6.97
N THR A 204 -6.23 -18.27 6.65
CA THR A 204 -7.22 -17.48 7.37
C THR A 204 -7.80 -16.38 6.50
N PRO A 205 -9.11 -16.07 6.64
CA PRO A 205 -9.65 -14.82 6.13
C PRO A 205 -9.25 -13.67 7.05
N THR A 206 -9.01 -12.49 6.46
CA THR A 206 -8.81 -11.23 7.18
C THR A 206 -9.65 -10.14 6.54
N GLY A 207 -10.00 -9.11 7.30
CA GLY A 207 -10.74 -7.99 6.77
C GLY A 207 -10.55 -6.75 7.63
N PHE A 208 -10.56 -5.60 6.97
CA PHE A 208 -10.40 -4.31 7.60
C PHE A 208 -11.42 -3.32 7.06
N VAL A 209 -11.90 -2.44 7.93
CA VAL A 209 -12.65 -1.25 7.56
C VAL A 209 -11.77 -0.06 7.94
N THR A 210 -11.51 0.82 6.99
CA THR A 210 -10.64 1.98 7.19
C THR A 210 -11.41 3.25 6.87
N ALA A 211 -11.46 4.19 7.81
CA ALA A 211 -11.95 5.54 7.58
C ALA A 211 -10.77 6.50 7.38
N TYR A 212 -10.84 7.29 6.33
CA TYR A 212 -9.89 8.37 6.04
C TYR A 212 -10.58 9.70 6.25
N TRP A 213 -9.94 10.61 6.93
CA TRP A 213 -10.48 11.94 7.16
C TRP A 213 -9.39 13.01 7.04
N ASN A 214 -9.67 14.00 6.21
CA ASN A 214 -8.85 15.20 6.07
C ASN A 214 -9.61 16.37 6.71
N PRO A 215 -9.35 16.69 8.00
CA PRO A 215 -10.09 17.77 8.68
C PRO A 215 -9.82 19.11 8.00
N PRO A 216 -10.85 19.90 7.69
CA PRO A 216 -10.69 21.19 7.03
C PRO A 216 -9.88 22.20 7.85
N THR A 217 -9.83 22.01 9.17
CA THR A 217 -9.11 22.86 10.13
C THR A 217 -7.62 22.54 10.25
N LEU A 218 -7.18 21.39 9.76
CA LEU A 218 -5.79 20.92 9.86
C LEU A 218 -5.23 20.73 8.44
N ASN A 219 -4.77 21.79 7.82
CA ASN A 219 -4.23 21.76 6.46
C ASN A 219 -3.12 20.69 6.32
N GLY A 220 -3.31 19.76 5.40
CA GLY A 220 -2.31 18.73 5.06
C GLY A 220 -2.26 17.52 6.00
N VAL A 221 -3.16 17.40 6.99
CA VAL A 221 -3.24 16.23 7.88
C VAL A 221 -4.27 15.24 7.36
N LEU A 222 -3.85 14.03 7.06
CA LEU A 222 -4.73 12.90 6.76
C LEU A 222 -4.76 11.94 7.95
N MET A 223 -5.93 11.78 8.56
CA MET A 223 -6.16 10.78 9.61
C MET A 223 -6.63 9.47 8.98
N LYS A 224 -6.07 8.36 9.47
CA LYS A 224 -6.49 7.00 9.13
C LYS A 224 -6.91 6.31 10.43
N LEU A 225 -8.16 5.84 10.49
CA LEU A 225 -8.79 5.16 11.62
C LEU A 225 -9.19 3.74 11.23
#